data_da506e8fe6ead9f3856cd23f6c417abd
#
_entry.id   da506e8fe6ead9f3856cd23f6c417abd
#
_cell.length_a   1.000
_cell.length_b   1.000
_cell.length_c   1.000
_cell.angle_alpha   90.00
_cell.angle_beta   90.00
_cell.angle_gamma   90.00
#
_symmetry.space_group_name_H-M   'P 1'
#
loop_
_entity.id
_entity.type
_entity.pdbx_description
1 polymer ?
#
loop_
_entity_poly.entity_id
_entity_poly.type
_entity_poly.pdbx_seq_one_letter_code
_entity_poly.pdbx_strand_id
1 'polypeptide(L)'
;MLPENNTKYDPTLTWSCLNGTINNSGSYIATGEGTEDTITVSANYYGTAITGTKNITIGQNVLDNDLQNPRVFNVVKTVLKSDDSVTSYTSMDLQAVTNEQITQIWDGLRGLGSVDDPITFDEFRYFTGVSVLSSENSSLLNLQSVKFPVSLKKIEGSVLTLNGLVRDSFTFADCTD
;
A
#
# COMPACT_ATOMS: atom_id res chain seq x y z
N MET A 1 52.38 -0.75 -8.55
CA MET A 1 52.47 -1.93 -9.44
C MET A 1 51.42 -2.91 -8.90
N LEU A 2 50.33 -3.09 -9.61
CA LEU A 2 49.31 -4.10 -9.25
C LEU A 2 49.87 -5.48 -9.66
N PRO A 3 49.67 -6.54 -8.85
CA PRO A 3 50.15 -7.86 -9.18
C PRO A 3 49.45 -8.39 -10.44
N GLU A 4 50.22 -8.88 -11.39
CA GLU A 4 49.79 -9.38 -12.72
C GLU A 4 49.06 -10.74 -12.67
N ASN A 5 48.49 -11.14 -11.55
CA ASN A 5 47.61 -12.31 -11.50
C ASN A 5 46.15 -11.83 -11.44
N ASN A 6 45.64 -11.55 -12.63
CA ASN A 6 44.23 -11.25 -12.89
C ASN A 6 43.39 -12.55 -12.85
N THR A 7 43.56 -13.35 -11.81
CA THR A 7 42.54 -14.31 -11.45
C THR A 7 41.34 -13.48 -10.93
N LYS A 8 40.34 -13.41 -11.79
CA LYS A 8 39.05 -12.78 -11.48
C LYS A 8 38.61 -13.26 -10.10
N TYR A 9 38.88 -12.43 -9.08
CA TYR A 9 38.42 -12.72 -7.73
C TYR A 9 36.89 -12.62 -7.75
N ASP A 10 36.23 -13.75 -7.62
CA ASP A 10 34.77 -13.87 -7.56
C ASP A 10 34.40 -14.14 -6.11
N PRO A 11 34.18 -13.08 -5.28
CA PRO A 11 33.87 -13.26 -3.88
C PRO A 11 32.53 -13.96 -3.76
N THR A 12 32.49 -15.04 -3.01
CA THR A 12 31.22 -15.65 -2.63
C THR A 12 30.45 -14.65 -1.78
N LEU A 13 29.30 -14.19 -2.28
CA LEU A 13 28.41 -13.33 -1.54
C LEU A 13 27.55 -14.15 -0.58
N THR A 14 27.48 -13.70 0.66
CA THR A 14 26.58 -14.25 1.67
C THR A 14 25.50 -13.23 1.97
N TRP A 15 24.25 -13.63 1.84
CA TRP A 15 23.08 -12.80 2.07
C TRP A 15 22.39 -13.21 3.37
N SER A 16 21.90 -12.23 4.11
CA SER A 16 21.07 -12.44 5.30
C SER A 16 20.04 -11.34 5.47
N CYS A 17 18.96 -11.61 6.19
CA CYS A 17 17.92 -10.66 6.56
C CYS A 17 17.42 -10.98 7.97
N LEU A 18 16.70 -10.04 8.60
CA LEU A 18 16.19 -10.20 9.96
C LEU A 18 14.80 -10.85 9.98
N ASN A 19 13.88 -10.41 9.11
CA ASN A 19 12.46 -10.73 9.17
C ASN A 19 11.94 -11.41 7.89
N GLY A 20 12.81 -11.94 7.06
CA GLY A 20 12.44 -12.59 5.80
C GLY A 20 13.27 -13.83 5.54
N THR A 21 13.22 -14.29 4.29
CA THR A 21 14.16 -15.28 3.76
C THR A 21 14.84 -14.71 2.53
N ILE A 22 16.15 -14.94 2.42
CA ILE A 22 16.95 -14.51 1.28
C ILE A 22 17.80 -15.67 0.79
N ASN A 23 17.83 -15.90 -0.51
CA ASN A 23 18.66 -16.96 -1.08
C ASN A 23 20.03 -16.45 -1.52
N ASN A 24 20.91 -17.37 -1.93
CA ASN A 24 22.29 -17.06 -2.33
C ASN A 24 22.38 -16.19 -3.61
N SER A 25 21.30 -16.06 -4.38
CA SER A 25 21.22 -15.15 -5.53
C SER A 25 20.74 -13.75 -5.17
N GLY A 26 20.43 -13.49 -3.88
CA GLY A 26 19.89 -12.21 -3.42
C GLY A 26 18.41 -12.04 -3.61
N SER A 27 17.66 -13.11 -3.97
CA SER A 27 16.20 -13.05 -4.04
C SER A 27 15.60 -13.10 -2.64
N TYR A 28 14.83 -12.09 -2.29
CA TYR A 28 14.24 -11.89 -0.97
C TYR A 28 12.75 -12.21 -0.97
N ILE A 29 12.29 -12.88 0.08
CA ILE A 29 10.88 -13.14 0.35
C ILE A 29 10.55 -12.60 1.75
N ALA A 30 9.62 -11.66 1.82
CA ALA A 30 9.12 -11.12 3.07
C ALA A 30 8.29 -12.17 3.83
N THR A 31 8.44 -12.23 5.16
CA THR A 31 7.63 -13.09 6.03
C THR A 31 6.75 -12.29 7.00
N GLY A 32 6.88 -10.96 7.04
CA GLY A 32 6.07 -10.07 7.87
C GLY A 32 5.59 -8.88 7.07
N GLU A 33 4.32 -8.53 7.22
CA GLU A 33 3.71 -7.36 6.60
C GLU A 33 3.83 -6.12 7.49
N GLY A 34 3.98 -4.94 6.88
CA GLY A 34 4.01 -3.66 7.59
C GLY A 34 5.23 -3.45 8.49
N THR A 35 6.29 -4.25 8.30
CA THR A 35 7.52 -4.20 9.09
C THR A 35 8.68 -3.67 8.27
N GLU A 36 9.73 -3.26 8.95
CA GLU A 36 11.03 -3.02 8.33
C GLU A 36 11.88 -4.29 8.40
N ASP A 37 12.67 -4.52 7.36
CA ASP A 37 13.71 -5.53 7.37
C ASP A 37 15.05 -4.93 6.95
N THR A 38 16.12 -5.53 7.43
CA THR A 38 17.47 -5.16 7.07
C THR A 38 18.12 -6.30 6.28
N ILE A 39 18.39 -6.04 5.01
CA ILE A 39 19.14 -6.96 4.16
C ILE A 39 20.63 -6.66 4.31
N THR A 40 21.41 -7.69 4.58
CA THR A 40 22.87 -7.63 4.67
C THR A 40 23.49 -8.52 3.60
N VAL A 41 24.45 -7.97 2.88
CA VAL A 41 25.33 -8.73 2.00
C VAL A 41 26.76 -8.67 2.54
N SER A 42 27.46 -9.78 2.55
CA SER A 42 28.85 -9.84 2.96
C SER A 42 29.70 -10.63 1.96
N ALA A 43 30.96 -10.24 1.87
CA ALA A 43 31.97 -10.93 1.10
C ALA A 43 33.26 -10.97 1.91
N ASN A 44 34.12 -11.96 1.66
CA ASN A 44 35.46 -11.99 2.20
C ASN A 44 36.46 -11.56 1.12
N TYR A 45 37.22 -10.53 1.42
CA TYR A 45 38.27 -10.04 0.54
C TYR A 45 39.64 -10.12 1.25
N TYR A 46 40.46 -11.05 0.84
CA TYR A 46 41.78 -11.32 1.46
C TYR A 46 41.74 -11.46 2.99
N GLY A 47 40.74 -12.18 3.50
CA GLY A 47 40.59 -12.38 4.96
C GLY A 47 39.84 -11.25 5.68
N THR A 48 39.51 -10.16 4.98
CA THR A 48 38.73 -9.05 5.54
C THR A 48 37.27 -9.17 5.10
N ALA A 49 36.35 -9.19 6.05
CA ALA A 49 34.93 -9.15 5.75
C ALA A 49 34.51 -7.75 5.31
N ILE A 50 33.88 -7.65 4.15
CA ILE A 50 33.24 -6.44 3.64
C ILE A 50 31.74 -6.66 3.68
N THR A 51 30.99 -5.75 4.33
CA THR A 51 29.55 -5.84 4.47
C THR A 51 28.86 -4.59 3.94
N GLY A 52 27.71 -4.78 3.31
CA GLY A 52 26.76 -3.72 2.94
C GLY A 52 25.38 -4.04 3.50
N THR A 53 24.67 -3.02 3.97
CA THR A 53 23.32 -3.18 4.52
C THR A 53 22.34 -2.25 3.81
N LYS A 54 21.08 -2.69 3.69
CA LYS A 54 19.96 -1.90 3.18
C LYS A 54 18.71 -2.19 4.00
N ASN A 55 18.14 -1.14 4.56
CA ASN A 55 16.81 -1.24 5.15
C ASN A 55 15.75 -1.18 4.06
N ILE A 56 14.76 -2.03 4.16
CA ILE A 56 13.58 -2.08 3.30
C ILE A 56 12.33 -2.04 4.17
N THR A 57 11.30 -1.38 3.68
CA THR A 57 9.97 -1.41 4.29
C THR A 57 9.12 -2.40 3.53
N ILE A 58 8.48 -3.32 4.23
CA ILE A 58 7.58 -4.32 3.66
C ILE A 58 6.17 -3.72 3.66
N GLY A 59 5.58 -3.58 2.47
CA GLY A 59 4.21 -3.09 2.35
C GLY A 59 3.22 -4.05 3.03
N GLN A 60 2.31 -3.49 3.81
CA GLN A 60 1.20 -4.25 4.38
C GLN A 60 0.17 -4.54 3.29
N ASN A 61 -0.34 -5.76 3.25
CA ASN A 61 -1.46 -6.13 2.41
C ASN A 61 -2.75 -5.56 3.03
N VAL A 62 -3.29 -4.50 2.46
CA VAL A 62 -4.35 -3.71 3.08
C VAL A 62 -5.65 -3.68 2.30
N LEU A 63 -5.64 -4.14 1.06
CA LEU A 63 -6.82 -4.31 0.24
C LEU A 63 -6.69 -5.63 -0.51
N ASP A 64 -7.41 -6.62 -0.06
CA ASP A 64 -7.38 -8.00 -0.52
C ASP A 64 -8.79 -8.43 -0.95
N ASN A 65 -8.89 -9.12 -2.07
CA ASN A 65 -10.15 -9.55 -2.63
C ASN A 65 -10.92 -10.53 -1.72
N ASP A 66 -10.21 -11.35 -0.96
CA ASP A 66 -10.80 -12.42 -0.16
C ASP A 66 -11.06 -12.01 1.29
N LEU A 67 -10.18 -11.19 1.88
CA LEU A 67 -10.17 -10.92 3.32
C LEU A 67 -10.83 -9.59 3.70
N GLN A 68 -10.98 -8.65 2.75
CA GLN A 68 -11.54 -7.33 3.00
C GLN A 68 -12.82 -7.13 2.20
N ASN A 69 -13.12 -5.90 1.77
CA ASN A 69 -14.35 -5.66 1.02
C ASN A 69 -14.11 -5.90 -0.49
N PRO A 70 -14.58 -7.01 -1.06
CA PRO A 70 -14.34 -7.33 -2.47
C PRO A 70 -15.00 -6.31 -3.42
N ARG A 71 -16.04 -5.60 -2.98
CA ARG A 71 -16.66 -4.54 -3.79
C ARG A 71 -15.72 -3.34 -3.94
N VAL A 72 -15.09 -2.91 -2.83
CA VAL A 72 -14.07 -1.84 -2.85
C VAL A 72 -12.87 -2.28 -3.68
N PHE A 73 -12.38 -3.49 -3.48
CA PHE A 73 -11.28 -4.05 -4.25
C PHE A 73 -11.53 -3.97 -5.76
N ASN A 74 -12.71 -4.40 -6.21
CA ASN A 74 -13.05 -4.39 -7.64
C ASN A 74 -13.12 -2.99 -8.23
N VAL A 75 -13.60 -2.00 -7.47
CA VAL A 75 -13.58 -0.58 -7.91
C VAL A 75 -12.16 -0.08 -8.04
N VAL A 76 -11.31 -0.32 -7.02
CA VAL A 76 -9.89 0.06 -7.07
C VAL A 76 -9.21 -0.59 -8.27
N LYS A 77 -9.40 -1.88 -8.48
CA LYS A 77 -8.86 -2.62 -9.61
C LYS A 77 -9.26 -2.02 -10.94
N THR A 78 -10.53 -1.65 -11.10
CA THR A 78 -11.05 -1.03 -12.31
C THR A 78 -10.42 0.34 -12.57
N VAL A 79 -10.33 1.18 -11.56
CA VAL A 79 -9.79 2.54 -11.69
C VAL A 79 -8.28 2.52 -11.97
N LEU A 80 -7.55 1.64 -11.30
CA LEU A 80 -6.10 1.49 -11.51
C LEU A 80 -5.76 0.70 -12.77
N LYS A 81 -6.76 0.17 -13.48
CA LYS A 81 -6.60 -0.66 -14.69
C LYS A 81 -5.64 -1.82 -14.48
N SER A 82 -5.73 -2.44 -13.32
CA SER A 82 -4.86 -3.54 -12.94
C SER A 82 -5.24 -4.82 -13.69
N ASP A 83 -4.24 -5.64 -13.93
CA ASP A 83 -4.40 -6.95 -14.56
C ASP A 83 -5.29 -7.88 -13.72
N ASP A 84 -5.94 -8.86 -14.37
CA ASP A 84 -6.83 -9.81 -13.69
C ASP A 84 -6.11 -10.71 -12.68
N SER A 85 -4.80 -10.86 -12.80
CA SER A 85 -3.98 -11.59 -11.84
C SER A 85 -3.74 -10.85 -10.51
N VAL A 86 -4.03 -9.53 -10.43
CA VAL A 86 -3.92 -8.77 -9.19
C VAL A 86 -5.01 -9.21 -8.23
N THR A 87 -4.61 -9.75 -7.09
CA THR A 87 -5.48 -10.26 -6.02
C THR A 87 -5.41 -9.43 -4.74
N SER A 88 -4.45 -8.51 -4.64
CA SER A 88 -4.28 -7.66 -3.47
C SER A 88 -3.55 -6.36 -3.82
N TYR A 89 -3.66 -5.36 -2.94
CA TYR A 89 -2.89 -4.13 -2.96
C TYR A 89 -2.22 -3.93 -1.62
N THR A 90 -0.96 -3.50 -1.63
CA THR A 90 -0.24 -3.12 -0.42
C THR A 90 -0.48 -1.64 -0.09
N SER A 91 -0.20 -1.24 1.15
CA SER A 91 -0.21 0.18 1.54
C SER A 91 0.73 1.03 0.66
N MET A 92 1.79 0.45 0.14
CA MET A 92 2.72 1.14 -0.77
C MET A 92 2.09 1.39 -2.15
N ASP A 93 1.33 0.43 -2.68
CA ASP A 93 0.60 0.60 -3.94
C ASP A 93 -0.43 1.72 -3.81
N LEU A 94 -1.14 1.77 -2.69
CA LEU A 94 -2.19 2.76 -2.45
C LEU A 94 -1.63 4.18 -2.21
N GLN A 95 -0.39 4.32 -1.76
CA GLN A 95 0.29 5.62 -1.68
C GLN A 95 0.46 6.30 -3.05
N ALA A 96 0.57 5.53 -4.12
CA ALA A 96 0.75 6.06 -5.47
C ALA A 96 -0.54 6.57 -6.11
N VAL A 97 -1.70 6.35 -5.48
CA VAL A 97 -3.01 6.76 -5.99
C VAL A 97 -3.14 8.27 -5.97
N THR A 98 -3.55 8.85 -7.08
CA THR A 98 -3.70 10.30 -7.27
C THR A 98 -5.06 10.81 -6.77
N ASN A 99 -5.19 12.15 -6.61
CA ASN A 99 -6.47 12.78 -6.28
C ASN A 99 -7.57 12.50 -7.32
N GLU A 100 -7.22 12.40 -8.60
CA GLU A 100 -8.17 12.06 -9.67
C GLU A 100 -8.63 10.61 -9.54
N GLN A 101 -7.70 9.68 -9.33
CA GLN A 101 -8.04 8.26 -9.18
C GLN A 101 -8.89 8.01 -7.94
N ILE A 102 -8.61 8.65 -6.81
CA ILE A 102 -9.46 8.48 -5.62
C ILE A 102 -10.85 9.05 -5.81
N THR A 103 -11.01 10.14 -6.58
CA THR A 103 -12.33 10.65 -6.98
C THR A 103 -13.10 9.60 -7.78
N GLN A 104 -12.44 8.96 -8.76
CA GLN A 104 -13.05 7.89 -9.55
C GLN A 104 -13.42 6.66 -8.70
N ILE A 105 -12.54 6.28 -7.75
CA ILE A 105 -12.82 5.20 -6.79
C ILE A 105 -14.05 5.57 -5.95
N TRP A 106 -14.07 6.78 -5.36
CA TRP A 106 -15.18 7.26 -4.53
C TRP A 106 -16.51 7.26 -5.27
N ASP A 107 -16.52 7.73 -6.50
CA ASP A 107 -17.71 7.72 -7.35
C ASP A 107 -18.10 6.30 -7.78
N GLY A 108 -17.14 5.42 -7.99
CA GLY A 108 -17.37 4.03 -8.31
C GLY A 108 -17.98 3.20 -7.15
N LEU A 109 -17.79 3.65 -5.89
CA LEU A 109 -18.43 3.03 -4.73
C LEU A 109 -19.93 3.38 -4.63
N ARG A 110 -20.37 4.47 -5.28
CA ARG A 110 -21.77 4.88 -5.27
C ARG A 110 -22.64 3.85 -6.01
N GLY A 111 -23.70 3.45 -5.38
CA GLY A 111 -24.59 2.43 -5.91
C GLY A 111 -24.16 0.98 -5.67
N LEU A 112 -23.01 0.73 -5.06
CA LEU A 112 -22.57 -0.64 -4.71
C LEU A 112 -23.13 -1.14 -3.38
N GLY A 113 -23.43 -0.23 -2.45
CA GLY A 113 -24.05 -0.54 -1.17
C GLY A 113 -25.55 -0.21 -1.15
N SER A 114 -26.25 -0.77 -0.18
CA SER A 114 -27.63 -0.41 0.17
C SER A 114 -27.69 0.00 1.65
N VAL A 115 -28.86 0.46 2.10
CA VAL A 115 -29.08 0.78 3.51
C VAL A 115 -28.91 -0.47 4.38
N ASP A 116 -29.34 -1.64 3.88
CA ASP A 116 -29.28 -2.91 4.60
C ASP A 116 -27.93 -3.63 4.43
N ASP A 117 -27.12 -3.22 3.45
CA ASP A 117 -25.78 -3.78 3.17
C ASP A 117 -24.80 -2.66 2.78
N PRO A 118 -24.43 -1.81 3.72
CA PRO A 118 -23.53 -0.68 3.47
C PRO A 118 -22.08 -1.13 3.26
N ILE A 119 -21.29 -0.25 2.66
CA ILE A 119 -19.87 -0.50 2.38
C ILE A 119 -19.01 -0.02 3.55
N THR A 120 -17.99 -0.79 3.90
CA THR A 120 -16.89 -0.34 4.76
C THR A 120 -15.70 0.02 3.87
N PHE A 121 -15.11 1.21 4.08
CA PHE A 121 -13.93 1.68 3.36
C PHE A 121 -12.89 2.27 4.34
N ASP A 122 -12.57 1.52 5.37
CA ASP A 122 -11.57 1.91 6.38
C ASP A 122 -10.15 1.91 5.81
N GLU A 123 -9.92 1.17 4.73
CA GLU A 123 -8.64 1.10 4.02
C GLU A 123 -8.28 2.41 3.32
N PHE A 124 -9.24 3.35 3.18
CA PHE A 124 -8.95 4.65 2.60
C PHE A 124 -7.81 5.39 3.33
N ARG A 125 -7.62 5.16 4.62
CA ARG A 125 -6.49 5.70 5.40
C ARG A 125 -5.11 5.40 4.81
N TYR A 126 -4.97 4.37 3.99
CA TYR A 126 -3.69 3.99 3.36
C TYR A 126 -3.39 4.73 2.05
N PHE A 127 -4.33 5.51 1.54
CA PHE A 127 -4.16 6.32 0.33
C PHE A 127 -3.42 7.64 0.65
N THR A 128 -2.24 7.52 1.24
CA THR A 128 -1.50 8.65 1.81
C THR A 128 -0.91 9.62 0.77
N GLY A 129 -0.98 9.31 -0.52
CA GLY A 129 -0.71 10.25 -1.61
C GLY A 129 -1.86 11.22 -1.88
N VAL A 130 -3.07 10.94 -1.36
CA VAL A 130 -4.26 11.75 -1.60
C VAL A 130 -4.31 12.94 -0.66
N SER A 131 -4.46 14.13 -1.20
CA SER A 131 -4.59 15.39 -0.43
C SER A 131 -5.93 16.10 -0.66
N VAL A 132 -6.61 15.79 -1.75
CA VAL A 132 -7.92 16.34 -2.09
C VAL A 132 -8.84 15.20 -2.52
N LEU A 133 -10.03 15.18 -1.98
CA LEU A 133 -11.13 14.32 -2.44
C LEU A 133 -12.26 15.21 -2.92
N SER A 134 -12.62 15.12 -4.19
CA SER A 134 -13.71 15.87 -4.78
C SER A 134 -14.68 14.95 -5.51
N SER A 135 -15.96 15.29 -5.57
CA SER A 135 -16.95 14.55 -6.34
C SER A 135 -18.12 15.46 -6.68
N GLU A 136 -18.47 15.51 -7.94
CA GLU A 136 -19.68 16.17 -8.42
C GLU A 136 -20.88 15.20 -8.46
N ASN A 137 -20.65 13.91 -8.23
CA ASN A 137 -21.70 12.90 -8.21
C ASN A 137 -22.52 13.04 -6.93
N SER A 138 -23.78 13.43 -7.04
CA SER A 138 -24.70 13.62 -5.92
C SER A 138 -25.48 12.34 -5.53
N SER A 139 -25.21 11.21 -6.17
CA SER A 139 -25.83 9.94 -5.79
C SER A 139 -25.43 9.56 -4.37
N LEU A 140 -26.36 8.95 -3.64
CA LEU A 140 -26.08 8.51 -2.27
C LEU A 140 -25.02 7.41 -2.25
N LEU A 141 -24.06 7.56 -1.34
CA LEU A 141 -23.09 6.52 -0.99
C LEU A 141 -23.47 5.90 0.34
N ASN A 142 -23.78 4.61 0.34
CA ASN A 142 -24.13 3.87 1.55
C ASN A 142 -22.86 3.35 2.22
N LEU A 143 -22.31 4.11 3.16
CA LEU A 143 -21.13 3.74 3.95
C LEU A 143 -21.52 3.39 5.37
N GLN A 144 -20.97 2.29 5.87
CA GLN A 144 -20.99 1.95 7.29
C GLN A 144 -19.85 2.66 8.03
N SER A 145 -18.66 2.66 7.45
CA SER A 145 -17.49 3.32 8.02
C SER A 145 -16.50 3.76 6.93
N VAL A 146 -15.73 4.79 7.24
CA VAL A 146 -14.61 5.26 6.43
C VAL A 146 -13.56 5.88 7.35
N LYS A 147 -12.27 5.61 7.06
CA LYS A 147 -11.15 6.29 7.73
C LYS A 147 -10.35 7.05 6.68
N PHE A 148 -10.32 8.36 6.81
CA PHE A 148 -9.60 9.23 5.88
C PHE A 148 -8.09 9.17 6.10
N PRO A 149 -7.28 9.31 5.03
CA PRO A 149 -5.83 9.39 5.18
C PRO A 149 -5.42 10.70 5.88
N VAL A 150 -4.34 10.65 6.65
CA VAL A 150 -3.76 11.83 7.33
C VAL A 150 -3.30 12.93 6.36
N SER A 151 -3.04 12.57 5.10
CA SER A 151 -2.66 13.48 4.02
C SER A 151 -3.83 14.30 3.48
N LEU A 152 -5.09 13.91 3.75
CA LEU A 152 -6.27 14.58 3.20
C LEU A 152 -6.47 15.96 3.81
N LYS A 153 -6.38 17.00 3.00
CA LYS A 153 -6.48 18.41 3.40
C LYS A 153 -7.79 19.06 2.97
N LYS A 154 -8.47 18.49 1.97
CA LYS A 154 -9.64 19.12 1.38
C LYS A 154 -10.66 18.10 0.89
N ILE A 155 -11.92 18.37 1.18
CA ILE A 155 -13.09 17.63 0.66
C ILE A 155 -13.98 18.64 -0.06
N GLU A 156 -14.38 18.34 -1.30
CA GLU A 156 -15.13 19.26 -2.17
C GLU A 156 -16.32 18.58 -2.85
N GLY A 157 -17.31 19.39 -3.20
CA GLY A 157 -18.49 18.96 -3.94
C GLY A 157 -19.39 18.02 -3.15
N SER A 158 -19.91 17.00 -3.80
CA SER A 158 -20.92 16.08 -3.25
C SER A 158 -20.35 14.86 -2.51
N VAL A 159 -19.06 14.89 -2.10
CA VAL A 159 -18.40 13.76 -1.45
C VAL A 159 -19.18 13.22 -0.26
N LEU A 160 -19.68 14.12 0.60
CA LEU A 160 -20.39 13.79 1.83
C LEU A 160 -21.89 13.53 1.64
N THR A 161 -22.36 13.31 0.41
CA THR A 161 -23.74 12.84 0.16
C THR A 161 -23.81 11.36 0.54
N LEU A 162 -23.92 11.10 1.87
CA LEU A 162 -23.79 9.78 2.49
C LEU A 162 -25.12 9.35 3.09
N ASN A 163 -25.39 8.03 3.05
CA ASN A 163 -26.50 7.41 3.73
C ASN A 163 -25.98 6.24 4.58
N GLY A 164 -26.53 6.03 5.75
CA GLY A 164 -26.21 4.89 6.62
C GLY A 164 -24.98 5.05 7.51
N LEU A 165 -24.26 6.18 7.48
CA LEU A 165 -23.16 6.44 8.42
C LEU A 165 -23.68 6.50 9.86
N VAL A 166 -23.20 5.57 10.68
CA VAL A 166 -23.30 5.69 12.13
C VAL A 166 -22.31 6.77 12.56
N ARG A 167 -22.77 7.77 13.28
CA ARG A 167 -22.08 9.02 13.63
C ARG A 167 -20.69 8.79 14.25
N ASP A 168 -20.47 7.65 14.90
CA ASP A 168 -19.24 7.29 15.60
C ASP A 168 -18.18 6.60 14.71
N SER A 169 -18.50 6.33 13.45
CA SER A 169 -17.62 5.64 12.50
C SER A 169 -16.91 6.57 11.50
N PHE A 170 -17.13 7.88 11.63
CA PHE A 170 -16.50 8.90 10.80
C PHE A 170 -15.27 9.44 11.55
N THR A 171 -14.09 8.91 11.25
CA THR A 171 -12.85 9.37 11.84
C THR A 171 -12.02 10.14 10.81
N PHE A 172 -11.78 11.42 11.07
CA PHE A 172 -10.64 12.13 10.51
C PHE A 172 -9.45 11.75 11.39
N ALA A 173 -8.48 11.01 10.85
CA ALA A 173 -7.24 10.78 11.55
C ALA A 173 -6.56 12.13 11.74
N ASP A 174 -6.38 12.53 13.00
CA ASP A 174 -5.60 13.70 13.44
C ASP A 174 -5.50 14.86 12.44
N CYS A 175 -6.64 15.51 12.14
CA CYS A 175 -6.61 16.83 11.53
C CYS A 175 -6.07 17.84 12.57
N THR A 176 -4.77 17.83 12.77
CA THR A 176 -4.09 18.93 13.46
C THR A 176 -3.69 19.97 12.42
N ASP A 177 -4.15 21.21 12.62
CA ASP A 177 -3.81 22.40 11.84
C ASP A 177 -2.29 22.60 11.66
#